data_d79cbfc7255b510e33c21efc5fcd7340
#
_entry.id   d79cbfc7255b510e33c21efc5fcd7340
#
_cell.length_a   1.000
_cell.length_b   1.000
_cell.length_c   1.000
_cell.angle_alpha   90.00
_cell.angle_beta   90.00
_cell.angle_gamma   90.00
#
_symmetry.space_group_name_H-M   'P 1'
#
loop_
_entity.id
_entity.type
_entity.pdbx_description
1 polymer ?
#
loop_
_entity_poly.entity_id
_entity_poly.type
_entity_poly.pdbx_seq_one_letter_code
_entity_poly.pdbx_strand_id
1 'polypeptide(L)'
;MIGLDTNVVVRYLTQDDPAQAAQANEWIEQRMTSREPGFISVIVLVEVLWVLEACYDQSREAVAEVVNALLTTKQLVIDEADLVYLALKRFSAGKGDFADALIAVISESRGCSMVVSFEKKARSVGMSDANE
;
A
#
# COMPACT_ATOMS: atom_id res chain seq x y z
N MET A 1 1.83 -19.62 2.69
CA MET A 1 1.76 -18.17 3.03
C MET A 1 0.74 -17.95 4.14
N ILE A 2 0.98 -16.91 4.91
CA ILE A 2 0.10 -16.51 6.02
C ILE A 2 -0.45 -15.12 5.71
N GLY A 3 -1.77 -15.02 5.56
CA GLY A 3 -2.40 -13.72 5.28
C GLY A 3 -2.35 -12.80 6.49
N LEU A 4 -2.08 -11.52 6.26
CA LEU A 4 -2.04 -10.50 7.30
C LEU A 4 -3.24 -9.57 7.17
N ASP A 5 -3.93 -9.33 8.30
CA ASP A 5 -4.97 -8.31 8.34
C ASP A 5 -4.36 -6.92 8.58
N THR A 6 -5.13 -5.92 8.26
CA THR A 6 -4.72 -4.51 8.35
C THR A 6 -4.15 -4.17 9.73
N ASN A 7 -4.84 -4.56 10.80
CA ASN A 7 -4.41 -4.23 12.17
C ASN A 7 -3.03 -4.77 12.52
N VAL A 8 -2.70 -5.97 12.04
CA VAL A 8 -1.39 -6.56 12.31
C VAL A 8 -0.29 -5.74 11.65
N VAL A 9 -0.50 -5.34 10.40
CA VAL A 9 0.48 -4.53 9.66
C VAL A 9 0.62 -3.15 10.30
N VAL A 10 -0.49 -2.50 10.65
CA VAL A 10 -0.46 -1.18 11.30
C VAL A 10 0.29 -1.25 12.64
N ARG A 11 0.00 -2.25 13.46
CA ARG A 11 0.70 -2.40 14.76
C ARG A 11 2.19 -2.65 14.58
N TYR A 12 2.55 -3.42 13.57
CA TYR A 12 3.95 -3.66 13.24
C TYR A 12 4.66 -2.37 12.83
N LEU A 13 4.02 -1.57 11.99
CA LEU A 13 4.61 -0.33 11.47
C LEU A 13 4.67 0.79 12.51
N THR A 14 3.65 0.92 13.35
CA THR A 14 3.55 2.05 14.29
C THR A 14 4.11 1.77 15.67
N GLN A 15 4.07 0.52 16.13
CA GLN A 15 4.59 0.10 17.44
C GLN A 15 3.97 0.86 18.62
N ASP A 16 2.79 1.45 18.43
CA ASP A 16 2.16 2.33 19.44
C ASP A 16 1.39 1.59 20.53
N ASP A 17 1.06 0.32 20.31
CA ASP A 17 0.43 -0.54 21.32
C ASP A 17 1.44 -1.63 21.68
N PRO A 18 2.10 -1.55 22.85
CA PRO A 18 3.20 -2.46 23.17
C PRO A 18 2.84 -3.94 23.12
N ALA A 19 1.66 -4.32 23.58
CA ALA A 19 1.24 -5.72 23.59
C ALA A 19 0.97 -6.24 22.18
N GLN A 20 0.23 -5.48 21.37
CA GLN A 20 -0.07 -5.87 20.00
C GLN A 20 1.14 -5.76 19.08
N ALA A 21 1.99 -4.75 19.33
CA ALA A 21 3.24 -4.62 18.58
C ALA A 21 4.16 -5.82 18.81
N ALA A 22 4.25 -6.30 20.05
CA ALA A 22 5.06 -7.47 20.38
C ALA A 22 4.55 -8.71 19.64
N GLN A 23 3.23 -8.89 19.57
CA GLN A 23 2.62 -10.00 18.84
C GLN A 23 2.84 -9.89 17.34
N ALA A 24 2.68 -8.68 16.77
CA ALA A 24 2.92 -8.43 15.36
C ALA A 24 4.39 -8.67 15.00
N ASN A 25 5.32 -8.23 15.85
CA ASN A 25 6.75 -8.46 15.66
C ASN A 25 7.07 -9.96 15.64
N GLU A 26 6.47 -10.71 16.58
CA GLU A 26 6.68 -12.16 16.63
C GLU A 26 6.21 -12.83 15.34
N TRP A 27 5.03 -12.48 14.85
CA TRP A 27 4.52 -13.04 13.60
C TRP A 27 5.43 -12.69 12.41
N ILE A 28 5.73 -11.43 12.23
CA ILE A 28 6.43 -10.97 11.03
C ILE A 28 7.93 -11.26 11.08
N GLU A 29 8.57 -11.07 12.23
CA GLU A 29 10.02 -11.21 12.34
C GLU A 29 10.48 -12.60 12.74
N GLN A 30 9.64 -13.37 13.45
CA GLN A 30 10.04 -14.67 13.97
C GLN A 30 9.37 -15.84 13.26
N ARG A 31 8.07 -15.78 13.00
CA ARG A 31 7.32 -16.89 12.42
C ARG A 31 7.32 -16.88 10.89
N MET A 32 7.32 -15.71 10.28
CA MET A 32 7.33 -15.60 8.82
C MET A 32 8.75 -15.70 8.30
N THR A 33 8.90 -16.44 7.20
CA THR A 33 10.18 -16.67 6.54
C THR A 33 9.97 -16.56 5.03
N SER A 34 11.06 -16.64 4.26
CA SER A 34 10.93 -16.68 2.80
C SER A 34 10.23 -17.94 2.29
N ARG A 35 10.17 -19.00 3.10
CA ARG A 35 9.44 -20.24 2.75
C ARG A 35 7.99 -20.21 3.19
N GLU A 36 7.69 -19.52 4.28
CA GLU A 36 6.35 -19.32 4.80
C GLU A 36 6.12 -17.83 4.99
N PRO A 37 6.01 -17.08 3.88
CA PRO A 37 5.93 -15.62 3.97
C PRO A 37 4.55 -15.13 4.41
N GLY A 38 4.53 -13.89 4.88
CA GLY A 38 3.30 -13.16 5.11
C GLY A 38 2.77 -12.59 3.80
N PHE A 39 1.46 -12.65 3.61
CA PHE A 39 0.80 -12.11 2.41
C PHE A 39 0.00 -10.87 2.76
N ILE A 40 0.24 -9.79 2.02
CA ILE A 40 -0.51 -8.54 2.14
C ILE A 40 -1.27 -8.32 0.83
N SER A 41 -2.60 -8.40 0.92
CA SER A 41 -3.46 -8.15 -0.25
C SER A 41 -3.45 -6.66 -0.61
N VAL A 42 -3.87 -6.34 -1.83
CA VAL A 42 -4.02 -4.96 -2.28
C VAL A 42 -4.97 -4.19 -1.36
N ILE A 43 -6.05 -4.84 -0.93
CA ILE A 43 -7.04 -4.21 -0.03
C ILE A 43 -6.40 -3.85 1.30
N VAL A 44 -5.65 -4.77 1.89
CA VAL A 44 -4.96 -4.52 3.16
C VAL A 44 -3.94 -3.41 3.00
N LEU A 45 -3.16 -3.42 1.92
CA LEU A 45 -2.18 -2.37 1.67
C LEU A 45 -2.83 -1.00 1.62
N VAL A 46 -3.91 -0.84 0.86
CA VAL A 46 -4.62 0.44 0.74
C VAL A 46 -5.18 0.90 2.08
N GLU A 47 -5.78 -0.02 2.85
CA GLU A 47 -6.30 0.30 4.19
C GLU A 47 -5.19 0.75 5.14
N VAL A 48 -4.06 0.04 5.13
CA VAL A 48 -2.90 0.41 5.96
C VAL A 48 -2.44 1.83 5.67
N LEU A 49 -2.27 2.16 4.40
CA LEU A 49 -1.80 3.49 4.02
C LEU A 49 -2.81 4.58 4.39
N TRP A 50 -4.09 4.29 4.21
CA TRP A 50 -5.15 5.21 4.63
C TRP A 50 -5.12 5.47 6.14
N VAL A 51 -4.95 4.42 6.94
CA VAL A 51 -4.87 4.55 8.40
C VAL A 51 -3.64 5.39 8.79
N LEU A 52 -2.49 5.17 8.17
CA LEU A 52 -1.28 5.91 8.46
C LEU A 52 -1.45 7.40 8.17
N GLU A 53 -2.11 7.76 7.06
CA GLU A 53 -2.36 9.16 6.74
C GLU A 53 -3.44 9.78 7.62
N ALA A 54 -4.58 9.10 7.79
CA ALA A 54 -5.75 9.66 8.48
C ALA A 54 -5.62 9.64 10.00
N CYS A 55 -5.02 8.59 10.57
CA CYS A 55 -4.98 8.38 12.01
C CYS A 55 -3.62 8.66 12.65
N TYR A 56 -2.55 8.60 11.87
CA TYR A 56 -1.19 8.84 12.35
C TYR A 56 -0.52 10.05 11.70
N ASP A 57 -1.28 10.79 10.89
CA ASP A 57 -0.83 12.04 10.26
C ASP A 57 0.50 11.91 9.51
N GLN A 58 0.74 10.77 8.88
CA GLN A 58 1.97 10.57 8.13
C GLN A 58 1.97 11.31 6.81
N SER A 59 3.12 11.88 6.45
CA SER A 59 3.30 12.61 5.20
C SER A 59 3.29 11.67 3.99
N ARG A 60 3.14 12.25 2.79
CA ARG A 60 3.24 11.51 1.54
C ARG A 60 4.58 10.79 1.42
N GLU A 61 5.66 11.47 1.80
CA GLU A 61 7.01 10.90 1.78
C GLU A 61 7.13 9.71 2.74
N ALA A 62 6.55 9.81 3.93
CA ALA A 62 6.54 8.70 4.89
C ALA A 62 5.74 7.51 4.37
N VAL A 63 4.59 7.76 3.74
CA VAL A 63 3.78 6.72 3.11
C VAL A 63 4.56 6.02 2.00
N ALA A 64 5.23 6.78 1.16
CA ALA A 64 6.06 6.21 0.09
C ALA A 64 7.17 5.32 0.65
N GLU A 65 7.81 5.73 1.73
CA GLU A 65 8.84 4.93 2.40
C GLU A 65 8.27 3.62 2.95
N VAL A 66 7.06 3.66 3.51
CA VAL A 66 6.38 2.46 4.01
C VAL A 66 6.13 1.47 2.88
N VAL A 67 5.59 1.94 1.75
CA VAL A 67 5.34 1.07 0.60
C VAL A 67 6.62 0.42 0.12
N ASN A 68 7.68 1.22 -0.02
CA ASN A 68 8.98 0.70 -0.44
C ASN A 68 9.52 -0.33 0.56
N ALA A 69 9.41 -0.06 1.85
CA ALA A 69 9.86 -0.97 2.89
C ALA A 69 9.11 -2.30 2.84
N LEU A 70 7.79 -2.26 2.66
CA LEU A 70 7.00 -3.48 2.54
C LEU A 70 7.38 -4.28 1.29
N LEU A 71 7.58 -3.61 0.17
CA LEU A 71 7.99 -4.26 -1.09
C LEU A 71 9.36 -4.94 -0.97
N THR A 72 10.24 -4.44 -0.13
CA THR A 72 11.61 -4.94 0.02
C THR A 72 11.82 -5.81 1.26
N THR A 73 10.76 -6.08 2.02
CA THR A 73 10.85 -6.96 3.19
C THR A 73 10.82 -8.42 2.73
N LYS A 74 11.88 -9.15 3.02
CA LYS A 74 12.14 -10.50 2.50
C LYS A 74 11.04 -11.51 2.83
N GLN A 75 10.48 -11.44 4.03
CA GLN A 75 9.47 -12.40 4.49
C GLN A 75 8.03 -11.99 4.17
N LEU A 76 7.84 -10.93 3.38
CA LEU A 76 6.51 -10.48 2.98
C LEU A 76 6.32 -10.61 1.47
N VAL A 77 5.14 -11.04 1.07
CA VAL A 77 4.70 -11.06 -0.33
C VAL A 77 3.59 -10.02 -0.46
N ILE A 78 3.83 -9.02 -1.29
CA ILE A 78 2.83 -7.99 -1.58
C ILE A 78 2.08 -8.40 -2.84
N ASP A 79 0.77 -8.46 -2.74
CA ASP A 79 -0.10 -8.78 -3.87
C ASP A 79 0.10 -7.75 -4.99
N GLU A 80 0.21 -8.22 -6.23
CA GLU A 80 0.42 -7.35 -7.38
C GLU A 80 1.65 -6.44 -7.20
N ALA A 81 2.75 -6.98 -6.69
CA ALA A 81 3.94 -6.20 -6.32
C ALA A 81 4.46 -5.31 -7.46
N ASP A 82 4.44 -5.79 -8.71
CA ASP A 82 4.90 -4.99 -9.85
C ASP A 82 4.01 -3.77 -10.07
N LEU A 83 2.70 -3.94 -9.94
CA LEU A 83 1.74 -2.84 -10.09
C LEU A 83 1.83 -1.88 -8.91
N VAL A 84 2.04 -2.39 -7.71
CA VAL A 84 2.27 -1.56 -6.52
C VAL A 84 3.51 -0.69 -6.70
N TYR A 85 4.58 -1.25 -7.26
CA TYR A 85 5.80 -0.48 -7.53
C TYR A 85 5.56 0.65 -8.55
N LEU A 86 4.80 0.35 -9.63
CA LEU A 86 4.43 1.38 -10.61
C LEU A 86 3.57 2.47 -9.98
N ALA A 87 2.59 2.06 -9.13
CA ALA A 87 1.75 3.01 -8.40
C ALA A 87 2.58 3.89 -7.47
N LEU A 88 3.59 3.32 -6.81
CA LEU A 88 4.49 4.07 -5.95
C LEU A 88 5.22 5.16 -6.73
N LYS A 89 5.69 4.87 -7.94
CA LYS A 89 6.35 5.87 -8.79
C LYS A 89 5.40 7.01 -9.17
N ARG A 90 4.18 6.69 -9.57
CA ARG A 90 3.17 7.72 -9.90
C ARG A 90 2.78 8.54 -8.69
N PHE A 91 2.60 7.90 -7.55
CA PHE A 91 2.27 8.56 -6.30
C PHE A 91 3.37 9.56 -5.91
N SER A 92 4.63 9.15 -6.01
CA SER A 92 5.77 10.00 -5.64
C SER A 92 5.92 11.21 -6.57
N ALA A 93 5.55 11.07 -7.83
CA ALA A 93 5.65 12.15 -8.82
C ALA A 93 4.41 13.02 -8.90
N GLY A 94 3.27 12.57 -8.35
CA GLY A 94 1.97 13.23 -8.51
C GLY A 94 1.43 13.83 -7.23
N LYS A 95 0.14 14.15 -7.25
CA LYS A 95 -0.58 14.77 -6.12
C LYS A 95 -1.77 13.93 -5.64
N GLY A 96 -2.19 12.91 -6.38
CA GLY A 96 -3.24 12.00 -5.98
C GLY A 96 -2.80 11.11 -4.82
N ASP A 97 -3.73 10.42 -4.18
CA ASP A 97 -3.36 9.50 -3.13
C ASP A 97 -2.87 8.17 -3.72
N PHE A 98 -2.35 7.30 -2.86
CA PHE A 98 -1.80 6.03 -3.32
C PHE A 98 -2.88 5.14 -3.92
N ALA A 99 -4.09 5.15 -3.35
CA ALA A 99 -5.21 4.37 -3.88
C ALA A 99 -5.54 4.79 -5.31
N ASP A 100 -5.54 6.10 -5.61
CA ASP A 100 -5.78 6.60 -6.95
C ASP A 100 -4.73 6.06 -7.94
N ALA A 101 -3.47 6.14 -7.56
CA ALA A 101 -2.38 5.63 -8.41
C ALA A 101 -2.53 4.13 -8.66
N LEU A 102 -2.89 3.38 -7.62
CA LEU A 102 -3.04 1.93 -7.73
C LEU A 102 -4.26 1.54 -8.56
N ILE A 103 -5.38 2.25 -8.41
CA ILE A 103 -6.58 2.05 -9.23
C ILE A 103 -6.21 2.25 -10.71
N ALA A 104 -5.51 3.34 -11.02
CA ALA A 104 -5.12 3.64 -12.40
C ALA A 104 -4.23 2.52 -12.99
N VAL A 105 -3.21 2.12 -12.25
CA VAL A 105 -2.25 1.11 -12.69
C VAL A 105 -2.93 -0.26 -12.88
N ILE A 106 -3.74 -0.68 -11.92
CA ILE A 106 -4.46 -1.96 -12.01
C ILE A 106 -5.42 -1.95 -13.21
N SER A 107 -6.18 -0.86 -13.38
CA SER A 107 -7.13 -0.75 -14.49
C SER A 107 -6.42 -0.82 -15.83
N GLU A 108 -5.31 -0.12 -15.99
CA GLU A 108 -4.50 -0.18 -17.22
C GLU A 108 -3.99 -1.58 -17.48
N SER A 109 -3.56 -2.28 -16.44
CA SER A 109 -3.07 -3.66 -16.56
C SER A 109 -4.13 -4.64 -17.02
N ARG A 110 -5.41 -4.31 -16.82
CA ARG A 110 -6.55 -5.12 -17.24
C ARG A 110 -7.06 -4.74 -18.61
N GLY A 111 -6.39 -3.82 -19.30
CA GLY A 111 -6.76 -3.43 -20.66
C GLY A 111 -7.64 -2.20 -20.75
N CYS A 112 -7.83 -1.46 -19.68
CA CYS A 112 -8.60 -0.22 -19.73
C CYS A 112 -7.81 0.84 -20.49
N SER A 113 -8.44 1.47 -21.48
CA SER A 113 -7.82 2.53 -22.27
C SER A 113 -7.72 3.84 -21.50
N MET A 114 -8.59 4.03 -20.52
CA MET A 114 -8.56 5.19 -19.62
C MET A 114 -9.26 4.83 -18.30
N VAL A 115 -8.97 5.61 -17.27
CA VAL A 115 -9.66 5.54 -15.98
C VAL A 115 -10.20 6.92 -15.71
N VAL A 116 -11.51 7.03 -15.48
CA VAL A 116 -12.16 8.33 -15.29
C VAL A 116 -12.38 8.62 -13.81
N SER A 117 -12.23 9.89 -13.43
CA SER A 117 -12.43 10.33 -12.06
C SER A 117 -12.94 11.78 -12.03
N PHE A 118 -13.71 12.12 -11.02
CA PHE A 118 -14.09 13.51 -10.74
C PHE A 118 -13.01 14.25 -9.96
N GLU A 119 -12.06 13.53 -9.38
CA GLU A 119 -10.99 14.12 -8.56
C GLU A 119 -9.90 14.72 -9.41
N LYS A 120 -9.62 16.02 -9.23
CA LYS A 120 -8.57 16.72 -9.98
C LYS A 120 -7.20 16.14 -9.72
N LYS A 121 -6.92 15.76 -8.48
CA LYS A 121 -5.62 15.20 -8.08
C LYS A 121 -5.31 13.89 -8.80
N ALA A 122 -6.35 13.11 -9.14
CA ALA A 122 -6.19 11.84 -9.78
C ALA A 122 -5.59 11.94 -11.20
N ARG A 123 -5.69 13.10 -11.85
CA ARG A 123 -5.08 13.34 -13.15
C ARG A 123 -3.57 13.18 -13.10
N SER A 124 -2.94 13.61 -12.01
CA SER A 124 -1.48 13.54 -11.84
C SER A 124 -0.96 12.13 -11.68
N VAL A 125 -1.82 11.14 -11.42
CA VAL A 125 -1.45 9.75 -11.28
C VAL A 125 -2.02 8.86 -12.39
N GLY A 126 -2.55 9.45 -13.45
CA GLY A 126 -2.94 8.73 -14.66
C GLY A 126 -4.43 8.61 -14.94
N MET A 127 -5.28 9.34 -14.22
CA MET A 127 -6.72 9.32 -14.48
C MET A 127 -7.16 10.49 -15.37
N SER A 128 -8.27 10.31 -16.05
CA SER A 128 -8.88 11.33 -16.90
C SER A 128 -10.09 11.95 -16.21
N ASP A 129 -10.42 13.18 -16.61
CA ASP A 129 -11.55 13.90 -16.03
C ASP A 129 -12.88 13.31 -16.54
N ALA A 130 -13.73 12.88 -15.61
CA ALA A 130 -15.05 12.34 -15.93
C ALA A 130 -16.02 13.39 -16.46
N ASN A 131 -15.71 14.67 -16.32
CA ASN A 131 -16.53 15.77 -16.80
C ASN A 131 -16.30 16.10 -18.29
N GLU A 132 -15.35 15.46 -18.91
CA GLU A 132 -15.04 15.69 -20.35
C GLU A 132 -15.88 14.82 -21.26
#